data_4d158e46d831c9ac1744fbdf2049d1af
#
_entry.id   4d158e46d831c9ac1744fbdf2049d1af
#
_cell.length_a   1.000
_cell.length_b   1.000
_cell.length_c   1.000
_cell.angle_alpha   90.00
_cell.angle_beta   90.00
_cell.angle_gamma   90.00
#
_symmetry.space_group_name_H-M   'P 1'
#
loop_
_entity.id
_entity.type
_entity.pdbx_description
1 polymer ?
#
loop_
_entity_poly.entity_id
_entity_poly.type
_entity_poly.pdbx_seq_one_letter_code
_entity_poly.pdbx_strand_id
1 'polypeptide(L)'
;VYSNHIALERAIEDARRRGAEALFCLGDIGAFGPRPDLSVDLLRRQGVVTLRGNYDDSLARGLGDCQCGYTDPRDNYFARLSYQYTSRNTSADHRRWMGDLPEHLRLRLGRHRVLLSHGSPRRMNEFLWESTTPTHFLDMLCERYETDVLLATHTGLPWQRSLAGGRVFANVGVIGRPANDGDTRVWYALLHAGSPPSVELVPLEYDYRALAEQMREEKLPAEFIETIETGWWTTCLEILPAKERRRGKF
;
A
#
# COMPACT_ATOMS: atom_id res chain seq x y z
N VAL A 1 1.11 3.43 2.68
CA VAL A 1 0.77 4.83 3.06
C VAL A 1 1.53 5.84 2.20
N TYR A 2 2.80 5.56 1.90
CA TYR A 2 3.69 6.37 1.06
C TYR A 2 3.81 7.82 1.55
N SER A 3 3.97 8.02 2.86
CA SER A 3 4.12 9.34 3.50
C SER A 3 2.96 10.33 3.25
N ASN A 4 1.81 9.85 2.77
CA ASN A 4 0.63 10.68 2.55
C ASN A 4 -0.20 10.79 3.84
N HIS A 5 0.30 11.58 4.80
CA HIS A 5 -0.38 11.77 6.09
C HIS A 5 -1.76 12.44 5.94
N ILE A 6 -1.97 13.27 4.91
CA ILE A 6 -3.25 13.93 4.64
C ILE A 6 -4.32 12.90 4.24
N ALA A 7 -3.99 12.01 3.31
CA ALA A 7 -4.90 10.92 2.93
C ALA A 7 -5.07 9.90 4.07
N LEU A 8 -4.02 9.66 4.87
CA LEU A 8 -4.10 8.75 6.02
C LEU A 8 -5.09 9.26 7.08
N GLU A 9 -5.02 10.53 7.44
CA GLU A 9 -5.96 11.14 8.37
C GLU A 9 -7.39 11.03 7.85
N ARG A 10 -7.60 11.38 6.59
CA ARG A 10 -8.90 11.30 5.93
C ARG A 10 -9.44 9.87 5.84
N ALA A 11 -8.57 8.87 5.58
CA ALA A 11 -8.94 7.46 5.54
C ALA A 11 -9.39 6.94 6.92
N ILE A 12 -8.67 7.32 7.98
CA ILE A 12 -9.03 6.96 9.36
C ILE A 12 -10.39 7.54 9.73
N GLU A 13 -10.64 8.81 9.41
CA GLU A 13 -11.93 9.46 9.67
C GLU A 13 -13.08 8.80 8.91
N ASP A 14 -12.88 8.54 7.60
CA ASP A 14 -13.90 7.94 6.75
C ASP A 14 -14.22 6.49 7.19
N ALA A 15 -13.21 5.68 7.47
CA ALA A 15 -13.40 4.32 7.94
C ALA A 15 -14.17 4.28 9.27
N ARG A 16 -13.82 5.16 10.22
CA ARG A 16 -14.55 5.25 11.50
C ARG A 16 -16.00 5.70 11.32
N ARG A 17 -16.24 6.69 10.46
CA ARG A 17 -17.60 7.14 10.14
C ARG A 17 -18.45 6.03 9.49
N ARG A 18 -17.82 5.13 8.75
CA ARG A 18 -18.45 3.92 8.18
C ARG A 18 -18.57 2.77 9.17
N GLY A 19 -18.19 2.97 10.42
CA GLY A 19 -18.34 1.97 11.50
C GLY A 19 -17.22 0.93 11.58
N ALA A 20 -16.03 1.21 11.03
CA ALA A 20 -14.89 0.32 11.18
C ALA A 20 -14.49 0.18 12.68
N GLU A 21 -14.47 -1.04 13.18
CA GLU A 21 -14.13 -1.37 14.57
C GLU A 21 -12.62 -1.43 14.81
N ALA A 22 -11.86 -1.78 13.78
CA ALA A 22 -10.39 -1.85 13.82
C ALA A 22 -9.78 -1.34 12.52
N LEU A 23 -8.59 -0.75 12.62
CA LEU A 23 -7.85 -0.19 11.50
C LEU A 23 -6.50 -0.91 11.35
N PHE A 24 -6.17 -1.25 10.11
CA PHE A 24 -4.93 -1.95 9.77
C PHE A 24 -4.17 -1.21 8.67
N CYS A 25 -2.84 -1.13 8.81
CA CYS A 25 -1.95 -0.64 7.76
C CYS A 25 -1.06 -1.79 7.26
N LEU A 26 -1.04 -2.01 5.95
CA LEU A 26 -0.30 -3.10 5.33
C LEU A 26 1.14 -2.69 4.93
N GLY A 27 1.77 -1.79 5.68
CA GLY A 27 3.16 -1.39 5.50
C GLY A 27 3.41 -0.33 4.42
N ASP A 28 4.68 -0.15 4.10
CA ASP A 28 5.19 0.94 3.26
C ASP A 28 4.66 2.30 3.74
N ILE A 29 5.02 2.63 4.99
CA ILE A 29 4.59 3.86 5.65
C ILE A 29 5.28 5.05 5.02
N GLY A 30 6.59 4.94 4.79
CA GLY A 30 7.37 5.87 3.99
C GLY A 30 7.16 5.68 2.48
N ALA A 31 8.04 6.23 1.69
CA ALA A 31 8.05 6.28 0.23
C ALA A 31 7.28 7.47 -0.38
N PHE A 32 7.61 7.78 -1.60
CA PHE A 32 6.93 8.65 -2.56
C PHE A 32 6.56 10.06 -2.07
N GLY A 33 5.85 10.16 -0.94
CA GLY A 33 5.36 11.43 -0.39
C GLY A 33 6.35 12.12 0.58
N PRO A 34 5.98 13.32 1.08
CA PRO A 34 6.81 14.13 1.97
C PRO A 34 6.66 13.73 3.43
N ARG A 35 7.61 14.16 4.28
CA ARG A 35 7.52 14.16 5.74
C ARG A 35 7.09 12.80 6.33
N PRO A 36 7.87 11.72 6.13
CA PRO A 36 7.49 10.35 6.52
C PRO A 36 7.13 10.20 8.00
N ASP A 37 7.78 10.95 8.89
CA ASP A 37 7.54 10.90 10.33
C ASP A 37 6.10 11.27 10.71
N LEU A 38 5.43 12.17 9.96
CA LEU A 38 4.04 12.53 10.22
C LEU A 38 3.08 11.35 10.04
N SER A 39 3.33 10.49 9.04
CA SER A 39 2.53 9.29 8.83
C SER A 39 2.74 8.26 9.94
N VAL A 40 3.98 8.08 10.39
CA VAL A 40 4.29 7.15 11.51
C VAL A 40 3.63 7.63 12.79
N ASP A 41 3.79 8.92 13.12
CA ASP A 41 3.16 9.52 14.31
C ASP A 41 1.65 9.36 14.29
N LEU A 42 1.01 9.55 13.14
CA LEU A 42 -0.43 9.42 13.00
C LEU A 42 -0.89 7.97 13.21
N LEU A 43 -0.22 6.98 12.61
CA LEU A 43 -0.53 5.56 12.82
C LEU A 43 -0.40 5.19 14.30
N ARG A 44 0.68 5.60 14.96
CA ARG A 44 0.92 5.32 16.38
C ARG A 44 -0.13 5.97 17.28
N ARG A 45 -0.41 7.27 17.09
CA ARG A 45 -1.41 8.01 17.88
C ARG A 45 -2.83 7.48 17.72
N GLN A 46 -3.17 7.01 16.52
CA GLN A 46 -4.51 6.52 16.20
C GLN A 46 -4.69 5.02 16.52
N GLY A 47 -3.64 4.34 17.00
CA GLY A 47 -3.68 2.93 17.35
C GLY A 47 -3.92 2.02 16.16
N VAL A 48 -3.47 2.41 14.96
CA VAL A 48 -3.60 1.60 13.75
C VAL A 48 -2.66 0.41 13.82
N VAL A 49 -3.21 -0.80 13.79
CA VAL A 49 -2.41 -2.03 13.80
C VAL A 49 -1.66 -2.15 12.48
N THR A 50 -0.33 -2.14 12.54
CA THR A 50 0.52 -1.99 11.35
C THR A 50 1.40 -3.21 11.16
N LEU A 51 1.52 -3.71 9.94
CA LEU A 51 2.53 -4.67 9.54
C LEU A 51 3.65 -3.99 8.73
N ARG A 52 4.78 -4.67 8.59
CA ARG A 52 5.98 -4.17 7.93
C ARG A 52 5.93 -4.40 6.42
N GLY A 53 6.15 -3.35 5.62
CA GLY A 53 6.43 -3.42 4.19
C GLY A 53 7.94 -3.44 3.91
N ASN A 54 8.33 -3.56 2.64
CA ASN A 54 9.74 -3.61 2.24
C ASN A 54 10.47 -2.27 2.51
N TYR A 55 9.79 -1.12 2.41
CA TYR A 55 10.37 0.17 2.81
C TYR A 55 10.68 0.21 4.30
N ASP A 56 9.73 -0.23 5.12
CA ASP A 56 9.88 -0.22 6.57
C ASP A 56 11.01 -1.15 7.01
N ASP A 57 11.11 -2.35 6.42
CA ASP A 57 12.20 -3.31 6.66
C ASP A 57 13.57 -2.72 6.25
N SER A 58 13.63 -2.11 5.06
CA SER A 58 14.87 -1.51 4.55
C SER A 58 15.34 -0.34 5.41
N LEU A 59 14.43 0.53 5.85
CA LEU A 59 14.72 1.66 6.74
C LEU A 59 15.20 1.18 8.12
N ALA A 60 14.53 0.19 8.70
CA ALA A 60 14.88 -0.37 9.99
C ALA A 60 16.28 -1.03 9.99
N ARG A 61 16.60 -1.72 8.91
CA ARG A 61 17.89 -2.41 8.72
C ARG A 61 19.00 -1.50 8.18
N GLY A 62 18.69 -0.25 7.82
CA GLY A 62 19.66 0.68 7.24
C GLY A 62 20.18 0.24 5.87
N LEU A 63 19.36 -0.40 5.05
CA LEU A 63 19.74 -0.83 3.70
C LEU A 63 19.91 0.38 2.77
N GLY A 64 20.63 0.18 1.67
CA GLY A 64 20.92 1.24 0.69
C GLY A 64 19.76 1.58 -0.26
N ASP A 65 18.73 0.72 -0.33
CA ASP A 65 17.56 0.89 -1.19
C ASP A 65 16.30 0.24 -0.58
N CYS A 66 15.15 0.42 -1.22
CA CYS A 66 13.85 -0.03 -0.72
C CYS A 66 13.58 -1.54 -0.87
N GLN A 67 14.41 -2.30 -1.55
CA GLN A 67 14.17 -3.70 -1.90
C GLN A 67 12.81 -3.90 -2.60
N CYS A 68 12.38 -2.94 -3.43
CA CYS A 68 11.05 -2.93 -4.05
C CYS A 68 10.85 -4.02 -5.11
N GLY A 69 11.94 -4.56 -5.67
CA GLY A 69 11.88 -5.62 -6.68
C GLY A 69 11.77 -5.11 -8.12
N TYR A 70 12.01 -3.82 -8.37
CA TYR A 70 12.09 -3.29 -9.73
C TYR A 70 13.33 -3.81 -10.45
N THR A 71 13.20 -4.04 -11.76
CA THR A 71 14.29 -4.52 -12.63
C THR A 71 14.68 -3.49 -13.69
N ASP A 72 13.78 -2.59 -14.05
CA ASP A 72 14.05 -1.55 -15.04
C ASP A 72 14.91 -0.42 -14.46
N PRO A 73 15.91 0.11 -15.20
CA PRO A 73 16.77 1.19 -14.71
C PRO A 73 16.03 2.49 -14.38
N ARG A 74 14.97 2.85 -15.12
CA ARG A 74 14.17 4.05 -14.87
C ARG A 74 13.34 3.90 -13.60
N ASP A 75 12.69 2.76 -13.42
CA ASP A 75 11.93 2.47 -12.19
C ASP A 75 12.86 2.47 -10.97
N ASN A 76 14.04 1.87 -11.08
CA ASN A 76 15.06 1.87 -10.04
C ASN A 76 15.62 3.27 -9.73
N TYR A 77 15.72 4.15 -10.74
CA TYR A 77 16.16 5.53 -10.52
C TYR A 77 15.18 6.29 -9.62
N PHE A 78 13.88 6.26 -9.94
CA PHE A 78 12.87 6.95 -9.14
C PHE A 78 12.66 6.29 -7.76
N ALA A 79 12.71 4.97 -7.68
CA ALA A 79 12.68 4.25 -6.40
C ALA A 79 13.82 4.68 -5.47
N ARG A 80 15.03 4.89 -6.01
CA ARG A 80 16.20 5.36 -5.28
C ARG A 80 16.02 6.79 -4.79
N LEU A 81 15.53 7.71 -5.62
CA LEU A 81 15.24 9.09 -5.20
C LEU A 81 14.25 9.13 -4.04
N SER A 82 13.15 8.38 -4.17
CA SER A 82 12.15 8.23 -3.13
C SER A 82 12.74 7.66 -1.84
N TYR A 83 13.51 6.57 -1.94
CA TYR A 83 14.10 5.93 -0.77
C TYR A 83 15.13 6.83 -0.07
N GLN A 84 15.98 7.51 -0.81
CA GLN A 84 16.96 8.45 -0.25
C GLN A 84 16.30 9.59 0.52
N TYR A 85 15.22 10.17 -0.03
CA TYR A 85 14.46 11.20 0.66
C TYR A 85 13.84 10.64 1.95
N THR A 86 13.12 9.53 1.86
CA THR A 86 12.48 8.89 3.01
C THR A 86 13.51 8.53 4.10
N SER A 87 14.63 7.93 3.69
CA SER A 87 15.69 7.54 4.62
C SER A 87 16.32 8.74 5.35
N ARG A 88 16.49 9.88 4.70
CA ARG A 88 17.03 11.08 5.36
C ARG A 88 16.05 11.71 6.34
N ASN A 89 14.76 11.58 6.08
CA ASN A 89 13.69 12.27 6.80
C ASN A 89 12.88 11.37 7.75
N THR A 90 13.34 10.11 7.97
CA THR A 90 12.77 9.22 8.98
C THR A 90 13.65 9.18 10.21
N SER A 91 13.11 9.52 11.37
CA SER A 91 13.82 9.54 12.64
C SER A 91 14.30 8.15 13.08
N ALA A 92 15.33 8.11 13.90
CA ALA A 92 15.88 6.85 14.43
C ALA A 92 14.84 6.08 15.30
N ASP A 93 13.97 6.80 15.98
CA ASP A 93 12.89 6.20 16.78
C ASP A 93 11.88 5.49 15.89
N HIS A 94 11.45 6.15 14.81
CA HIS A 94 10.50 5.57 13.86
C HIS A 94 11.09 4.37 13.12
N ARG A 95 12.38 4.40 12.76
CA ARG A 95 13.05 3.22 12.16
C ARG A 95 13.09 2.03 13.11
N ARG A 96 13.37 2.26 14.42
CA ARG A 96 13.30 1.18 15.42
C ARG A 96 11.88 0.60 15.50
N TRP A 97 10.87 1.46 15.61
CA TRP A 97 9.48 1.03 15.63
C TRP A 97 9.09 0.24 14.36
N MET A 98 9.51 0.68 13.18
CA MET A 98 9.31 -0.08 11.93
C MET A 98 9.95 -1.47 11.98
N GLY A 99 11.12 -1.61 12.62
CA GLY A 99 11.80 -2.87 12.81
C GLY A 99 11.04 -3.86 13.70
N ASP A 100 10.25 -3.36 14.65
CA ASP A 100 9.45 -4.16 15.57
C ASP A 100 8.10 -4.60 14.96
N LEU A 101 7.72 -4.08 13.79
CA LEU A 101 6.46 -4.44 13.13
C LEU A 101 6.49 -5.88 12.62
N PRO A 102 5.37 -6.63 12.76
CA PRO A 102 5.26 -7.99 12.21
C PRO A 102 5.23 -7.97 10.68
N GLU A 103 5.70 -9.03 10.04
CA GLU A 103 5.60 -9.21 8.57
C GLU A 103 4.18 -9.55 8.11
N HIS A 104 3.41 -10.19 8.96
CA HIS A 104 2.05 -10.61 8.68
C HIS A 104 1.16 -10.40 9.90
N LEU A 105 -0.11 -10.14 9.65
CA LEU A 105 -1.13 -10.12 10.69
C LEU A 105 -2.18 -11.18 10.41
N ARG A 106 -2.49 -11.99 11.42
CA ARG A 106 -3.56 -12.99 11.38
C ARG A 106 -4.65 -12.58 12.35
N LEU A 107 -5.88 -12.57 11.86
CA LEU A 107 -7.04 -12.25 12.68
C LEU A 107 -8.23 -13.13 12.31
N ARG A 108 -9.26 -13.07 13.13
CA ARG A 108 -10.55 -13.69 12.83
C ARG A 108 -11.60 -12.61 12.64
N LEU A 109 -12.40 -12.76 11.60
CA LEU A 109 -13.59 -11.97 11.37
C LEU A 109 -14.80 -12.91 11.35
N GLY A 110 -15.52 -12.98 12.47
CA GLY A 110 -16.49 -14.03 12.72
C GLY A 110 -15.83 -15.42 12.64
N ARG A 111 -16.31 -16.28 11.75
CA ARG A 111 -15.73 -17.62 11.52
C ARG A 111 -14.53 -17.63 10.56
N HIS A 112 -14.29 -16.52 9.84
CA HIS A 112 -13.30 -16.47 8.78
C HIS A 112 -11.89 -16.15 9.31
N ARG A 113 -10.91 -16.88 8.81
CA ARG A 113 -9.49 -16.63 9.04
C ARG A 113 -9.01 -15.60 8.02
N VAL A 114 -8.46 -14.50 8.50
CA VAL A 114 -7.95 -13.40 7.67
C VAL A 114 -6.45 -13.31 7.82
N LEU A 115 -5.75 -13.21 6.70
CA LEU A 115 -4.31 -12.97 6.62
C LEU A 115 -4.06 -11.65 5.90
N LEU A 116 -3.30 -10.77 6.54
CA LEU A 116 -2.81 -9.53 5.98
C LEU A 116 -1.32 -9.65 5.69
N SER A 117 -0.89 -9.27 4.50
CA SER A 117 0.52 -9.24 4.09
C SER A 117 0.80 -7.97 3.27
N HIS A 118 2.07 -7.57 3.16
CA HIS A 118 2.43 -6.46 2.28
C HIS A 118 2.36 -6.86 0.81
N GLY A 119 3.25 -7.72 0.33
CA GLY A 119 3.17 -8.33 -1.00
C GLY A 119 2.36 -9.63 -0.95
N SER A 120 3.04 -10.77 -0.80
CA SER A 120 2.36 -12.04 -0.54
C SER A 120 2.81 -12.65 0.79
N PRO A 121 2.10 -13.66 1.33
CA PRO A 121 2.52 -14.34 2.55
C PRO A 121 3.87 -15.08 2.43
N ARG A 122 4.36 -15.30 1.23
CA ARG A 122 5.66 -15.98 0.98
C ARG A 122 6.79 -15.01 0.72
N ARG A 123 6.47 -13.78 0.28
CA ARG A 123 7.48 -12.78 -0.10
C ARG A 123 6.94 -11.36 0.04
N MET A 124 7.59 -10.54 0.86
CA MET A 124 7.16 -9.19 1.20
C MET A 124 7.06 -8.26 -0.02
N ASN A 125 7.94 -8.36 -1.00
CA ASN A 125 7.96 -7.55 -2.22
C ASN A 125 7.45 -8.30 -3.46
N GLU A 126 6.53 -9.25 -3.31
CA GLU A 126 5.93 -9.94 -4.44
C GLU A 126 4.80 -9.11 -5.05
N PHE A 127 4.93 -8.80 -6.34
CA PHE A 127 3.88 -8.11 -7.08
C PHE A 127 2.76 -9.09 -7.47
N LEU A 128 1.58 -8.87 -6.91
CA LEU A 128 0.36 -9.60 -7.28
C LEU A 128 -0.52 -8.71 -8.14
N TRP A 129 -0.32 -8.77 -9.47
CA TRP A 129 -1.08 -7.99 -10.44
C TRP A 129 -2.37 -8.71 -10.85
N GLU A 130 -3.45 -7.97 -11.10
CA GLU A 130 -4.74 -8.55 -11.50
C GLU A 130 -4.61 -9.41 -12.76
N SER A 131 -3.88 -8.93 -13.77
CA SER A 131 -3.81 -9.58 -15.08
C SER A 131 -2.86 -10.76 -15.17
N THR A 132 -1.82 -10.80 -14.33
CA THR A 132 -0.77 -11.83 -14.42
C THR A 132 -0.75 -12.79 -13.25
N THR A 133 -1.55 -12.57 -12.20
CA THR A 133 -1.67 -13.50 -11.07
C THR A 133 -2.79 -14.52 -11.36
N PRO A 134 -2.46 -15.80 -11.58
CA PRO A 134 -3.47 -16.82 -11.85
C PRO A 134 -4.34 -17.12 -10.62
N THR A 135 -5.61 -17.45 -10.84
CA THR A 135 -6.53 -17.78 -9.74
C THR A 135 -6.04 -18.97 -8.92
N HIS A 136 -5.54 -20.02 -9.56
CA HIS A 136 -5.04 -21.21 -8.86
C HIS A 136 -3.83 -20.89 -7.95
N PHE A 137 -3.04 -19.88 -8.30
CA PHE A 137 -1.94 -19.44 -7.44
C PHE A 137 -2.44 -18.78 -6.15
N LEU A 138 -3.49 -17.95 -6.25
CA LEU A 138 -4.13 -17.36 -5.08
C LEU A 138 -4.83 -18.42 -4.21
N ASP A 139 -5.49 -19.39 -4.85
CA ASP A 139 -6.07 -20.54 -4.14
C ASP A 139 -5.00 -21.33 -3.37
N MET A 140 -3.86 -21.62 -4.00
CA MET A 140 -2.73 -22.28 -3.37
C MET A 140 -2.17 -21.47 -2.19
N LEU A 141 -2.08 -20.13 -2.30
CA LEU A 141 -1.66 -19.29 -1.18
C LEU A 141 -2.66 -19.38 0.00
N CYS A 142 -3.96 -19.28 -0.28
CA CYS A 142 -4.98 -19.39 0.75
C CYS A 142 -4.98 -20.75 1.44
N GLU A 143 -4.77 -21.85 0.70
CA GLU A 143 -4.65 -23.20 1.25
C GLU A 143 -3.40 -23.37 2.10
N ARG A 144 -2.24 -23.01 1.54
CA ARG A 144 -0.94 -23.15 2.22
C ARG A 144 -0.86 -22.36 3.52
N TYR A 145 -1.47 -21.18 3.54
CA TYR A 145 -1.46 -20.29 4.70
C TYR A 145 -2.73 -20.37 5.55
N GLU A 146 -3.61 -21.34 5.25
CA GLU A 146 -4.84 -21.65 5.99
C GLU A 146 -5.71 -20.39 6.24
N THR A 147 -5.99 -19.62 5.19
CA THR A 147 -6.77 -18.38 5.27
C THR A 147 -7.98 -18.40 4.36
N ASP A 148 -9.04 -17.77 4.79
CA ASP A 148 -10.28 -17.62 4.00
C ASP A 148 -10.32 -16.27 3.27
N VAL A 149 -9.61 -15.26 3.82
CA VAL A 149 -9.43 -13.95 3.21
C VAL A 149 -7.94 -13.60 3.22
N LEU A 150 -7.38 -13.29 2.06
CA LEU A 150 -6.02 -12.81 1.92
C LEU A 150 -6.04 -11.38 1.40
N LEU A 151 -5.55 -10.43 2.21
CA LEU A 151 -5.40 -9.03 1.82
C LEU A 151 -3.92 -8.68 1.63
N ALA A 152 -3.62 -8.02 0.51
CA ALA A 152 -2.29 -7.58 0.14
C ALA A 152 -2.30 -6.14 -0.38
N THR A 153 -1.11 -5.56 -0.57
CA THR A 153 -0.89 -4.26 -1.21
C THR A 153 0.34 -4.33 -2.12
N HIS A 154 1.36 -3.50 -1.94
CA HIS A 154 2.63 -3.42 -2.67
C HIS A 154 2.52 -2.94 -4.13
N THR A 155 1.55 -3.46 -4.93
CA THR A 155 1.37 -3.02 -6.33
C THR A 155 0.85 -1.59 -6.45
N GLY A 156 0.15 -1.09 -5.45
CA GLY A 156 -0.51 0.21 -5.47
C GLY A 156 -1.84 0.26 -6.22
N LEU A 157 -2.23 -0.81 -6.92
CA LEU A 157 -3.47 -0.90 -7.69
C LEU A 157 -4.52 -1.74 -6.96
N PRO A 158 -5.74 -1.20 -6.70
CA PRO A 158 -6.80 -1.94 -6.05
C PRO A 158 -7.45 -2.95 -6.99
N TRP A 159 -7.61 -4.19 -6.55
CA TRP A 159 -8.36 -5.22 -7.27
C TRP A 159 -8.73 -6.38 -6.34
N GLN A 160 -9.72 -7.17 -6.70
CA GLN A 160 -10.13 -8.32 -5.90
C GLN A 160 -10.58 -9.48 -6.77
N ARG A 161 -10.56 -10.68 -6.18
CA ARG A 161 -10.99 -11.91 -6.85
C ARG A 161 -11.65 -12.87 -5.86
N SER A 162 -12.84 -13.37 -6.23
CA SER A 162 -13.45 -14.50 -5.54
C SER A 162 -12.71 -15.78 -5.91
N LEU A 163 -12.45 -16.62 -4.91
CA LEU A 163 -11.69 -17.85 -5.02
C LEU A 163 -12.57 -19.07 -4.69
N ALA A 164 -12.04 -20.27 -4.92
CA ALA A 164 -12.75 -21.50 -4.61
C ALA A 164 -13.13 -21.59 -3.12
N GLY A 165 -14.23 -22.25 -2.81
CA GLY A 165 -14.70 -22.44 -1.43
C GLY A 165 -15.17 -21.17 -0.73
N GLY A 166 -15.51 -20.10 -1.47
CA GLY A 166 -15.96 -18.83 -0.91
C GLY A 166 -14.84 -17.98 -0.30
N ARG A 167 -13.59 -18.28 -0.61
CA ARG A 167 -12.41 -17.49 -0.22
C ARG A 167 -12.32 -16.23 -1.06
N VAL A 168 -11.59 -15.22 -0.54
CA VAL A 168 -11.41 -13.92 -1.22
C VAL A 168 -9.95 -13.50 -1.15
N PHE A 169 -9.44 -13.01 -2.28
CA PHE A 169 -8.22 -12.22 -2.35
C PHE A 169 -8.54 -10.77 -2.70
N ALA A 170 -7.87 -9.82 -2.04
CA ALA A 170 -7.88 -8.43 -2.49
C ALA A 170 -6.51 -7.77 -2.33
N ASN A 171 -6.10 -7.04 -3.37
CA ASN A 171 -5.12 -5.99 -3.24
C ASN A 171 -5.86 -4.71 -2.87
N VAL A 172 -5.57 -4.18 -1.69
CA VAL A 172 -6.35 -3.07 -1.11
C VAL A 172 -6.01 -1.70 -1.73
N GLY A 173 -5.07 -1.66 -2.69
CA GLY A 173 -4.54 -0.43 -3.22
C GLY A 173 -3.63 0.29 -2.22
N VAL A 174 -3.46 1.59 -2.40
CA VAL A 174 -2.68 2.46 -1.51
C VAL A 174 -3.36 3.80 -1.33
N ILE A 175 -3.16 4.43 -0.17
CA ILE A 175 -3.59 5.80 0.08
C ILE A 175 -2.49 6.83 -0.26
N GLY A 176 -1.35 6.37 -0.73
CA GLY A 176 -0.17 7.20 -0.98
C GLY A 176 -0.10 7.81 -2.37
N ARG A 177 -0.75 7.20 -3.35
CA ARG A 177 -0.85 7.73 -4.71
C ARG A 177 -2.07 7.17 -5.44
N PRO A 178 -2.58 7.87 -6.48
CA PRO A 178 -3.72 7.43 -7.31
C PRO A 178 -3.49 6.09 -8.00
N ALA A 179 -4.56 5.49 -8.52
CA ALA A 179 -4.56 4.16 -9.14
C ALA A 179 -4.19 4.14 -10.64
N ASN A 180 -3.54 5.17 -11.15
CA ASN A 180 -3.13 5.31 -12.57
C ASN A 180 -4.31 5.29 -13.56
N ASP A 181 -5.40 5.95 -13.24
CA ASP A 181 -6.63 6.00 -14.02
C ASP A 181 -7.11 7.43 -14.38
N GLY A 182 -6.30 8.46 -14.03
CA GLY A 182 -6.64 9.87 -14.23
C GLY A 182 -7.54 10.45 -13.15
N ASP A 183 -7.84 9.68 -12.10
CA ASP A 183 -8.56 10.12 -10.91
C ASP A 183 -7.55 10.36 -9.77
N THR A 184 -7.66 11.50 -9.10
CA THR A 184 -6.77 11.87 -7.99
C THR A 184 -7.09 11.18 -6.67
N ARG A 185 -8.22 10.44 -6.61
CA ARG A 185 -8.59 9.65 -5.44
C ARG A 185 -7.59 8.53 -5.18
N VAL A 186 -7.46 8.19 -3.92
CA VAL A 186 -6.67 7.05 -3.44
C VAL A 186 -7.58 5.96 -2.89
N TRP A 187 -7.03 4.81 -2.49
CA TRP A 187 -7.85 3.64 -2.19
C TRP A 187 -7.51 3.02 -0.85
N TYR A 188 -8.55 2.61 -0.12
CA TYR A 188 -8.46 1.70 1.02
C TYR A 188 -9.56 0.62 0.91
N ALA A 189 -9.60 -0.33 1.83
CA ALA A 189 -10.59 -1.39 1.81
C ALA A 189 -11.32 -1.52 3.15
N LEU A 190 -12.61 -1.87 3.07
CA LEU A 190 -13.41 -2.34 4.20
C LEU A 190 -13.62 -3.85 4.06
N LEU A 191 -13.37 -4.58 5.13
CA LEU A 191 -13.63 -6.01 5.21
C LEU A 191 -14.87 -6.25 6.05
N HIS A 192 -15.88 -6.87 5.47
CA HIS A 192 -17.17 -7.14 6.11
C HIS A 192 -17.32 -8.60 6.50
N ALA A 193 -17.81 -8.83 7.72
CA ALA A 193 -18.18 -10.15 8.23
C ALA A 193 -19.49 -10.60 7.58
N GLY A 194 -19.36 -11.33 6.49
CA GLY A 194 -20.51 -11.95 5.81
C GLY A 194 -20.33 -13.45 5.62
N SER A 195 -21.20 -14.11 4.90
CA SER A 195 -21.08 -15.51 4.52
C SER A 195 -21.48 -15.69 3.04
N PRO A 196 -20.50 -15.57 2.12
CA PRO A 196 -19.05 -15.39 2.29
C PRO A 196 -18.67 -14.01 2.84
N PRO A 197 -17.40 -13.83 3.31
CA PRO A 197 -16.87 -12.52 3.66
C PRO A 197 -16.72 -11.69 2.40
N SER A 198 -16.83 -10.36 2.52
CA SER A 198 -16.70 -9.46 1.37
C SER A 198 -15.71 -8.34 1.64
N VAL A 199 -15.03 -7.90 0.59
CA VAL A 199 -14.12 -6.76 0.61
C VAL A 199 -14.73 -5.66 -0.25
N GLU A 200 -14.89 -4.48 0.32
CA GLU A 200 -15.28 -3.26 -0.39
C GLU A 200 -14.04 -2.42 -0.63
N LEU A 201 -13.67 -2.21 -1.89
CA LEU A 201 -12.60 -1.28 -2.27
C LEU A 201 -13.20 0.13 -2.33
N VAL A 202 -12.68 1.03 -1.50
CA VAL A 202 -13.25 2.37 -1.29
C VAL A 202 -12.34 3.43 -1.89
N PRO A 203 -12.81 4.17 -2.91
CA PRO A 203 -12.11 5.37 -3.38
C PRO A 203 -12.27 6.50 -2.37
N LEU A 204 -11.19 7.22 -2.09
CA LEU A 204 -11.13 8.27 -1.08
C LEU A 204 -10.68 9.60 -1.68
N GLU A 205 -11.50 10.63 -1.53
CA GLU A 205 -11.11 12.01 -1.79
C GLU A 205 -10.32 12.58 -0.61
N TYR A 206 -9.26 13.31 -0.92
CA TYR A 206 -8.42 14.00 0.06
C TYR A 206 -7.86 15.29 -0.55
N ASP A 207 -7.26 16.14 0.24
CA ASP A 207 -6.62 17.36 -0.25
C ASP A 207 -5.27 17.05 -0.93
N TYR A 208 -5.34 16.55 -2.16
CA TYR A 208 -4.16 16.24 -2.96
C TYR A 208 -3.34 17.49 -3.32
N ARG A 209 -3.98 18.68 -3.36
CA ARG A 209 -3.28 19.93 -3.67
C ARG A 209 -2.36 20.33 -2.51
N ALA A 210 -2.85 20.20 -1.27
CA ALA A 210 -2.00 20.41 -0.10
C ALA A 210 -0.83 19.42 -0.05
N LEU A 211 -1.04 18.16 -0.42
CA LEU A 211 0.06 17.18 -0.54
C LEU A 211 1.07 17.59 -1.61
N ALA A 212 0.60 17.96 -2.80
CA ALA A 212 1.45 18.38 -3.92
C ALA A 212 2.29 19.63 -3.55
N GLU A 213 1.71 20.57 -2.81
CA GLU A 213 2.44 21.75 -2.35
C GLU A 213 3.55 21.38 -1.34
N GLN A 214 3.26 20.52 -0.37
CA GLN A 214 4.28 20.00 0.53
C GLN A 214 5.40 19.25 -0.22
N MET A 215 5.05 18.49 -1.27
CA MET A 215 6.05 17.83 -2.11
C MET A 215 6.95 18.82 -2.84
N ARG A 216 6.41 19.99 -3.27
CA ARG A 216 7.22 21.08 -3.88
C ARG A 216 8.14 21.73 -2.85
N GLU A 217 7.63 22.04 -1.66
CA GLU A 217 8.43 22.58 -0.54
C GLU A 217 9.62 21.68 -0.22
N GLU A 218 9.39 20.37 -0.18
CA GLU A 218 10.40 19.34 0.09
C GLU A 218 11.28 18.98 -1.13
N LYS A 219 11.05 19.63 -2.27
CA LYS A 219 11.79 19.43 -3.53
C LYS A 219 11.80 17.97 -4.02
N LEU A 220 10.67 17.30 -3.86
CA LEU A 220 10.48 15.96 -4.44
C LEU A 220 10.42 16.03 -5.97
N PRO A 221 10.69 14.93 -6.70
CA PRO A 221 10.63 14.89 -8.16
C PRO A 221 9.32 15.42 -8.72
N ALA A 222 9.40 16.21 -9.80
CA ALA A 222 8.22 16.76 -10.46
C ALA A 222 7.26 15.66 -10.94
N GLU A 223 7.79 14.52 -11.33
CA GLU A 223 7.05 13.35 -11.77
C GLU A 223 6.14 12.78 -10.64
N PHE A 224 6.60 12.84 -9.39
CA PHE A 224 5.77 12.43 -8.25
C PHE A 224 4.62 13.39 -8.03
N ILE A 225 4.89 14.70 -8.15
CA ILE A 225 3.89 15.76 -8.00
C ILE A 225 2.84 15.66 -9.12
N GLU A 226 3.29 15.49 -10.37
CA GLU A 226 2.40 15.28 -11.53
C GLU A 226 1.48 14.07 -11.32
N THR A 227 2.01 12.97 -10.78
CA THR A 227 1.20 11.79 -10.47
C THR A 227 0.06 12.12 -9.49
N ILE A 228 0.35 12.90 -8.44
CA ILE A 228 -0.66 13.31 -7.44
C ILE A 228 -1.71 14.24 -8.06
N GLU A 229 -1.30 15.17 -8.90
CA GLU A 229 -2.18 16.19 -9.47
C GLU A 229 -3.04 15.69 -10.63
N THR A 230 -2.57 14.69 -11.35
CA THR A 230 -3.25 14.22 -12.57
C THR A 230 -3.93 12.85 -12.42
N GLY A 231 -3.59 12.09 -11.38
CA GLY A 231 -4.04 10.70 -11.24
C GLY A 231 -3.31 9.71 -12.15
N TRP A 232 -2.39 10.18 -13.01
CA TRP A 232 -1.61 9.35 -13.92
C TRP A 232 -0.21 9.12 -13.39
N TRP A 233 0.24 7.86 -13.41
CA TRP A 233 1.62 7.56 -13.05
C TRP A 233 2.56 8.03 -14.14
N THR A 234 3.64 8.66 -13.73
CA THR A 234 4.74 9.11 -14.58
C THR A 234 6.05 8.38 -14.26
N THR A 235 6.03 7.58 -13.19
CA THR A 235 7.16 6.77 -12.72
C THR A 235 6.69 5.36 -12.34
N CYS A 236 7.62 4.41 -12.29
CA CYS A 236 7.35 3.01 -11.96
C CYS A 236 6.32 2.39 -12.92
N LEU A 237 6.44 2.70 -14.21
CA LEU A 237 5.57 2.19 -15.26
C LEU A 237 6.09 0.91 -15.89
N GLU A 238 7.41 0.69 -15.87
CA GLU A 238 8.03 -0.45 -16.55
C GLU A 238 7.73 -1.77 -15.83
N ILE A 239 7.48 -1.72 -14.52
CA ILE A 239 7.06 -2.88 -13.74
C ILE A 239 5.61 -3.32 -14.02
N LEU A 240 4.77 -2.42 -14.56
CA LEU A 240 3.37 -2.72 -14.82
C LEU A 240 3.23 -3.75 -15.96
N PRO A 241 2.46 -4.83 -15.77
CA PRO A 241 2.08 -5.70 -16.88
C PRO A 241 1.33 -4.93 -17.99
N ALA A 242 1.37 -5.42 -19.20
CA ALA A 242 0.83 -4.72 -20.37
C ALA A 242 -0.66 -4.32 -20.24
N LYS A 243 -1.47 -5.07 -19.50
CA LYS A 243 -2.89 -4.76 -19.29
C LYS A 243 -3.06 -3.60 -18.31
N GLU A 244 -2.36 -3.61 -17.20
CA GLU A 244 -2.37 -2.53 -16.20
C GLU A 244 -1.77 -1.25 -16.79
N ARG A 245 -0.69 -1.38 -17.57
CA ARG A 245 -0.07 -0.24 -18.25
C ARG A 245 -1.01 0.43 -19.25
N ARG A 246 -1.77 -0.34 -20.05
CA ARG A 246 -2.72 0.20 -21.04
C ARG A 246 -3.96 0.86 -20.42
N ARG A 247 -4.27 0.62 -19.15
CA ARG A 247 -5.31 1.37 -18.42
C ARG A 247 -4.84 2.79 -18.09
N GLY A 248 -3.55 3.02 -18.01
CA GLY A 248 -2.93 4.32 -17.79
C GLY A 248 -2.82 5.16 -19.08
N LYS A 249 -2.21 6.33 -18.93
CA LYS A 249 -2.00 7.28 -20.03
C LYS A 249 -0.83 6.91 -20.96
N PHE A 250 0.11 6.09 -20.45
CA PHE A 250 1.38 5.77 -21.12
C PHE A 250 1.59 4.26 -21.28
#